data_119b6bbb0e2a3ae318a9179aac159617
#
_entry.id   119b6bbb0e2a3ae318a9179aac159617
#
_cell.length_a   1.000
_cell.length_b   1.000
_cell.length_c   1.000
_cell.angle_alpha   90.00
_cell.angle_beta   90.00
_cell.angle_gamma   90.00
#
_symmetry.space_group_name_H-M   'P 1'
#
loop_
_entity.id
_entity.type
_entity.pdbx_description
1 polymer ?
#
loop_
_entity_poly.entity_id
_entity_poly.type
_entity_poly.pdbx_seq_one_letter_code
_entity_poly.pdbx_strand_id
1 'polypeptide(L)'
;MVEQRELEPTPTKNRTIVERNSERELVVTRTFNAPARLVFEAWTRPELLKQWWVPKSMGMSLLSLDADVRTGGRYRLVFSHDASTMEFFGKYIEVTPHSRLVWSNEESGDNGSVTTVTFEETDGRTLLVMRELYPSKEALDAAGTGAADATVETFAQLDELLVTLGARR
;
A
#
# COMPACT_ATOMS: atom_id res chain seq x y z
N MET A 1 11.00 -3.98 28.24
CA MET A 1 11.33 -3.69 27.84
C MET A 1 11.50 -3.07 27.66
N VAL A 2 11.37 -3.04 27.57
CA VAL A 2 11.71 -2.57 27.01
C VAL A 2 11.84 -2.05 26.64
N GLU A 3 11.72 -2.19 26.49
CA GLU A 3 12.07 -1.87 25.83
C GLU A 3 12.07 -1.35 25.27
N GLN A 4 11.90 -1.38 25.37
CA GLN A 4 12.10 -0.99 24.65
C GLN A 4 11.95 -0.23 24.24
N ARG A 5 11.63 -0.18 24.37
CA ARG A 5 11.77 0.49 23.79
C ARG A 5 11.76 1.50 23.79
N GLU A 6 11.54 1.49 23.81
CA GLU A 6 11.64 2.38 23.65
C GLU A 6 12.05 3.25 23.46
N LEU A 7 12.19 3.47 23.21
CA LEU A 7 13.00 4.38 23.00
C LEU A 7 13.27 5.25 21.91
N GLU A 8 13.52 4.94 20.93
CA GLU A 8 13.81 5.74 19.78
C GLU A 8 12.58 6.27 19.16
N PRO A 9 12.06 7.41 19.55
CA PRO A 9 10.76 7.84 19.13
C PRO A 9 10.70 8.21 17.66
N THR A 10 11.71 8.90 17.12
CA THR A 10 11.62 9.39 15.76
C THR A 10 11.66 8.30 14.69
N PRO A 11 12.65 7.41 14.72
CA PRO A 11 12.64 6.32 13.75
C PRO A 11 11.44 5.41 13.90
N THR A 12 10.95 5.23 15.13
CA THR A 12 9.82 4.35 15.38
C THR A 12 8.54 4.88 14.74
N LYS A 13 8.35 6.22 14.73
CA LYS A 13 7.15 6.81 14.16
C LYS A 13 6.95 6.45 12.71
N ASN A 14 8.05 6.37 11.96
CA ASN A 14 7.96 6.16 10.53
C ASN A 14 8.34 4.75 10.12
N ARG A 15 8.29 3.83 11.08
CA ARG A 15 8.60 2.45 10.79
C ARG A 15 7.35 1.72 10.33
N THR A 16 7.50 0.93 9.27
CA THR A 16 6.42 0.08 8.79
C THR A 16 6.32 -1.14 9.69
N ILE A 17 5.14 -1.39 10.20
CA ILE A 17 4.87 -2.53 11.08
C ILE A 17 3.96 -3.48 10.33
N VAL A 18 4.36 -4.75 10.21
CA VAL A 18 3.59 -5.77 9.53
C VAL A 18 3.21 -6.83 10.53
N GLU A 19 1.92 -7.12 10.64
CA GLU A 19 1.41 -8.09 11.59
C GLU A 19 0.42 -9.02 10.91
N ARG A 20 0.46 -10.29 11.30
CA ARG A 20 -0.52 -11.25 10.86
C ARG A 20 -1.61 -11.27 11.92
N ASN A 21 -2.77 -10.69 11.58
CA ASN A 21 -3.85 -10.48 12.53
C ASN A 21 -4.73 -11.73 12.71
N SER A 22 -4.75 -12.59 11.70
CA SER A 22 -5.49 -13.84 11.74
C SER A 22 -4.90 -14.79 10.71
N GLU A 23 -5.52 -15.97 10.55
CA GLU A 23 -5.05 -16.93 9.55
C GLU A 23 -5.14 -16.38 8.12
N ARG A 24 -6.01 -15.39 7.91
CA ARG A 24 -6.29 -14.87 6.58
C ARG A 24 -5.99 -13.39 6.42
N GLU A 25 -5.60 -12.68 7.48
CA GLU A 25 -5.45 -11.23 7.40
C GLU A 25 -4.05 -10.76 7.75
N LEU A 26 -3.49 -9.94 6.87
CA LEU A 26 -2.22 -9.26 7.08
C LEU A 26 -2.52 -7.77 7.29
N VAL A 27 -1.94 -7.18 8.31
CA VAL A 27 -2.16 -5.76 8.64
C VAL A 27 -0.83 -5.04 8.60
N VAL A 28 -0.78 -3.97 7.82
CA VAL A 28 0.41 -3.12 7.71
C VAL A 28 0.06 -1.74 8.21
N THR A 29 0.86 -1.22 9.12
CA THR A 29 0.62 0.06 9.76
C THR A 29 1.84 0.95 9.62
N ARG A 30 1.62 2.20 9.27
CA ARG A 30 2.70 3.19 9.22
C ARG A 30 2.15 4.59 9.36
N THR A 31 2.89 5.45 10.05
CA THR A 31 2.59 6.88 10.14
C THR A 31 3.46 7.62 9.13
N PHE A 32 2.83 8.47 8.32
CA PHE A 32 3.52 9.31 7.35
C PHE A 32 3.47 10.76 7.80
N ASN A 33 4.55 11.50 7.57
CA ASN A 33 4.62 12.92 7.95
C ASN A 33 4.01 13.81 6.88
N ALA A 34 2.72 13.62 6.63
CA ALA A 34 1.99 14.38 5.62
C ALA A 34 0.51 14.31 5.96
N PRO A 35 -0.27 15.33 5.54
CA PRO A 35 -1.70 15.30 5.79
C PRO A 35 -2.40 14.21 4.97
N ALA A 36 -3.55 13.76 5.46
CA ALA A 36 -4.26 12.66 4.82
C ALA A 36 -4.59 12.96 3.36
N ARG A 37 -4.91 14.21 3.04
CA ARG A 37 -5.19 14.59 1.67
C ARG A 37 -4.03 14.25 0.74
N LEU A 38 -2.81 14.55 1.17
CA LEU A 38 -1.63 14.34 0.34
C LEU A 38 -1.31 12.84 0.22
N VAL A 39 -1.41 12.11 1.34
CA VAL A 39 -1.18 10.67 1.31
C VAL A 39 -2.21 9.99 0.42
N PHE A 40 -3.47 10.38 0.54
CA PHE A 40 -4.54 9.82 -0.28
C PHE A 40 -4.29 10.09 -1.77
N GLU A 41 -3.83 11.31 -2.12
CA GLU A 41 -3.52 11.62 -3.50
C GLU A 41 -2.42 10.71 -4.05
N ALA A 42 -1.41 10.41 -3.23
CA ALA A 42 -0.33 9.52 -3.67
C ALA A 42 -0.83 8.10 -3.97
N TRP A 43 -1.92 7.70 -3.34
CA TRP A 43 -2.54 6.39 -3.57
C TRP A 43 -3.52 6.37 -4.73
N THR A 44 -4.00 7.54 -5.16
CA THR A 44 -5.13 7.59 -6.10
C THR A 44 -4.82 8.26 -7.43
N ARG A 45 -3.81 9.11 -7.47
CA ARG A 45 -3.42 9.75 -8.72
C ARG A 45 -2.39 8.88 -9.43
N PRO A 46 -2.69 8.40 -10.65
CA PRO A 46 -1.78 7.46 -11.33
C PRO A 46 -0.36 7.99 -11.48
N GLU A 47 -0.19 9.28 -11.76
CA GLU A 47 1.14 9.84 -11.94
C GLU A 47 1.96 9.85 -10.65
N LEU A 48 1.30 9.78 -9.50
CA LEU A 48 1.98 9.68 -8.22
C LEU A 48 2.14 8.23 -7.80
N LEU A 49 1.09 7.44 -7.97
CA LEU A 49 1.10 6.03 -7.58
C LEU A 49 2.23 5.26 -8.25
N LYS A 50 2.47 5.53 -9.53
CA LYS A 50 3.50 4.81 -10.26
C LYS A 50 4.92 5.10 -9.76
N GLN A 51 5.10 6.15 -8.96
CA GLN A 51 6.43 6.52 -8.49
C GLN A 51 6.87 5.71 -7.27
N TRP A 52 5.94 5.09 -6.56
CA TRP A 52 6.32 4.38 -5.34
C TRP A 52 5.79 2.96 -5.26
N TRP A 53 4.87 2.57 -6.13
CA TRP A 53 4.17 1.29 -6.02
C TRP A 53 5.06 0.07 -6.24
N VAL A 54 6.14 0.21 -7.00
CA VAL A 54 7.00 -0.92 -7.35
C VAL A 54 8.31 -0.84 -6.58
N PRO A 55 8.68 -1.91 -5.83
CA PRO A 55 9.96 -1.91 -5.11
C PRO A 55 11.11 -1.81 -6.09
N LYS A 56 11.95 -0.80 -5.91
CA LYS A 56 13.09 -0.57 -6.82
C LYS A 56 14.07 -1.73 -6.79
N SER A 57 14.21 -2.39 -5.64
CA SER A 57 15.15 -3.49 -5.48
C SER A 57 14.78 -4.72 -6.31
N MET A 58 13.52 -4.82 -6.75
CA MET A 58 13.08 -6.00 -7.50
C MET A 58 13.35 -5.91 -8.99
N GLY A 59 13.84 -4.78 -9.46
CA GLY A 59 14.16 -4.63 -10.88
C GLY A 59 12.97 -4.70 -11.80
N MET A 60 11.77 -4.44 -11.29
CA MET A 60 10.56 -4.45 -12.09
C MET A 60 10.29 -3.09 -12.68
N SER A 61 9.66 -3.07 -13.85
CA SER A 61 9.27 -1.82 -14.48
C SER A 61 7.76 -1.80 -14.67
N LEU A 62 7.14 -0.69 -14.33
CA LEU A 62 5.71 -0.50 -14.53
C LEU A 62 5.49 -0.05 -15.97
N LEU A 63 4.90 -0.92 -16.79
CA LEU A 63 4.66 -0.64 -18.21
C LEU A 63 3.40 0.17 -18.43
N SER A 64 2.35 -0.11 -17.67
CA SER A 64 1.13 0.68 -17.76
C SER A 64 0.40 0.66 -16.43
N LEU A 65 -0.33 1.73 -16.18
CA LEU A 65 -1.16 1.85 -15.00
C LEU A 65 -2.44 2.59 -15.40
N ASP A 66 -3.55 1.87 -15.39
CA ASP A 66 -4.86 2.45 -15.67
C ASP A 66 -5.69 2.29 -14.41
N ALA A 67 -6.23 3.39 -13.91
CA ALA A 67 -7.03 3.34 -12.70
C ALA A 67 -8.15 4.37 -12.80
N ASP A 68 -9.38 3.89 -12.64
CA ASP A 68 -10.57 4.72 -12.55
C ASP A 68 -10.92 4.76 -11.07
N VAL A 69 -10.34 5.72 -10.35
CA VAL A 69 -10.39 5.73 -8.88
C VAL A 69 -11.69 6.33 -8.41
N ARG A 70 -12.70 5.49 -8.35
CA ARG A 70 -14.02 5.84 -7.80
C ARG A 70 -14.69 4.54 -7.41
N THR A 71 -15.67 4.63 -6.54
CA THR A 71 -16.42 3.43 -6.16
C THR A 71 -17.02 2.79 -7.41
N GLY A 72 -16.72 1.53 -7.63
CA GLY A 72 -17.15 0.80 -8.83
C GLY A 72 -16.19 0.90 -10.01
N GLY A 73 -15.15 1.73 -9.92
CA GLY A 73 -14.15 1.83 -11.00
C GLY A 73 -13.21 0.65 -10.99
N ARG A 74 -12.46 0.49 -12.07
CA ARG A 74 -11.52 -0.64 -12.21
C ARG A 74 -10.11 -0.14 -12.34
N TYR A 75 -9.15 -1.02 -12.05
CA TYR A 75 -7.74 -0.71 -12.22
C TYR A 75 -7.01 -1.86 -12.87
N ARG A 76 -5.88 -1.54 -13.52
CA ARG A 76 -5.04 -2.54 -14.15
C ARG A 76 -3.61 -2.03 -14.18
N LEU A 77 -2.69 -2.83 -13.65
CA LEU A 77 -1.27 -2.52 -13.64
C LEU A 77 -0.53 -3.63 -14.38
N VAL A 78 0.38 -3.24 -15.26
CA VAL A 78 1.19 -4.20 -16.01
C VAL A 78 2.66 -3.92 -15.72
N PHE A 79 3.37 -4.93 -15.25
CA PHE A 79 4.79 -4.84 -14.95
C PHE A 79 5.60 -5.73 -15.85
N SER A 80 6.86 -5.36 -16.09
CA SER A 80 7.81 -6.26 -16.69
C SER A 80 8.85 -6.65 -15.64
N HIS A 81 9.27 -7.91 -15.70
CA HIS A 81 10.31 -8.43 -14.82
C HIS A 81 11.07 -9.48 -15.61
N ASP A 82 12.37 -9.23 -15.84
CA ASP A 82 13.18 -10.04 -16.73
C ASP A 82 12.51 -10.07 -18.12
N ALA A 83 12.23 -11.22 -18.65
CA ALA A 83 11.61 -11.34 -19.98
C ALA A 83 10.10 -11.54 -19.91
N SER A 84 9.53 -11.42 -18.71
CA SER A 84 8.11 -11.71 -18.49
C SER A 84 7.33 -10.46 -18.14
N THR A 85 6.01 -10.52 -18.34
CA THR A 85 5.11 -9.47 -17.87
C THR A 85 4.15 -10.05 -16.86
N MET A 86 3.74 -9.22 -15.91
CA MET A 86 2.75 -9.59 -14.91
C MET A 86 1.67 -8.54 -14.88
N GLU A 87 0.45 -8.98 -14.63
CA GLU A 87 -0.71 -8.11 -14.66
C GLU A 87 -1.45 -8.22 -13.34
N PHE A 88 -1.78 -7.06 -12.75
CA PHE A 88 -2.61 -7.01 -11.56
C PHE A 88 -3.82 -6.15 -11.88
N PHE A 89 -5.00 -6.62 -11.52
CA PHE A 89 -6.22 -5.90 -11.84
C PHE A 89 -7.32 -6.22 -10.84
N GLY A 90 -8.33 -5.38 -10.81
CA GLY A 90 -9.47 -5.54 -9.92
C GLY A 90 -10.37 -4.33 -10.02
N LYS A 91 -11.12 -4.09 -8.96
CA LYS A 91 -12.02 -2.94 -8.93
C LYS A 91 -12.00 -2.28 -7.57
N TYR A 92 -12.33 -0.99 -7.56
CA TYR A 92 -12.49 -0.24 -6.32
C TYR A 92 -13.87 -0.52 -5.76
N ILE A 93 -13.91 -1.12 -4.59
CA ILE A 93 -15.16 -1.43 -3.90
C ILE A 93 -15.68 -0.17 -3.20
N GLU A 94 -14.77 0.61 -2.65
CA GLU A 94 -15.12 1.85 -1.97
C GLU A 94 -14.00 2.87 -2.14
N VAL A 95 -14.36 4.09 -2.49
CA VAL A 95 -13.41 5.22 -2.50
C VAL A 95 -14.07 6.35 -1.72
N THR A 96 -13.56 6.60 -0.51
CA THR A 96 -14.03 7.69 0.34
C THR A 96 -12.85 8.65 0.48
N PRO A 97 -12.93 9.83 -0.16
CA PRO A 97 -11.79 10.74 -0.21
C PRO A 97 -11.18 11.02 1.15
N HIS A 98 -9.87 10.92 1.17
CA HIS A 98 -9.01 11.23 2.31
C HIS A 98 -9.16 10.32 3.52
N SER A 99 -10.02 9.29 3.46
CA SER A 99 -10.20 8.42 4.62
C SER A 99 -10.13 6.93 4.34
N ARG A 100 -10.58 6.46 3.16
CA ARG A 100 -10.68 5.01 2.98
C ARG A 100 -10.67 4.60 1.51
N LEU A 101 -9.92 3.54 1.23
CA LEU A 101 -9.90 2.86 -0.07
C LEU A 101 -10.12 1.37 0.18
N VAL A 102 -10.98 0.75 -0.61
CA VAL A 102 -11.15 -0.70 -0.58
C VAL A 102 -11.14 -1.19 -2.02
N TRP A 103 -10.31 -2.17 -2.30
CA TRP A 103 -10.28 -2.72 -3.65
C TRP A 103 -10.10 -4.24 -3.61
N SER A 104 -10.52 -4.89 -4.70
CA SER A 104 -10.34 -6.32 -4.88
C SER A 104 -9.09 -6.56 -5.74
N ASN A 105 -8.46 -7.70 -5.51
CA ASN A 105 -7.34 -8.16 -6.31
C ASN A 105 -7.82 -9.39 -7.06
N GLU A 106 -8.08 -9.23 -8.37
CA GLU A 106 -8.80 -10.24 -9.16
C GLU A 106 -7.93 -11.04 -10.10
N GLU A 107 -6.63 -10.88 -10.05
CA GLU A 107 -5.74 -11.64 -10.94
C GLU A 107 -5.80 -13.14 -10.66
N SER A 108 -6.29 -13.56 -9.51
CA SER A 108 -6.50 -14.96 -9.18
C SER A 108 -7.97 -15.37 -9.31
N GLY A 109 -8.77 -14.58 -10.01
CA GLY A 109 -10.20 -14.85 -10.16
C GLY A 109 -11.01 -14.23 -9.03
N ASP A 110 -12.22 -14.74 -8.84
CA ASP A 110 -13.13 -14.17 -7.84
C ASP A 110 -12.69 -14.41 -6.40
N ASN A 111 -11.69 -15.27 -6.20
CA ASN A 111 -11.21 -15.63 -4.88
C ASN A 111 -9.93 -14.88 -4.51
N GLY A 112 -9.76 -13.68 -5.03
CA GLY A 112 -8.60 -12.89 -4.70
C GLY A 112 -8.72 -12.22 -3.35
N SER A 113 -7.64 -11.60 -2.91
CA SER A 113 -7.65 -10.87 -1.65
C SER A 113 -8.41 -9.55 -1.81
N VAL A 114 -8.83 -9.01 -0.66
CA VAL A 114 -9.45 -7.68 -0.61
C VAL A 114 -8.56 -6.80 0.26
N THR A 115 -8.20 -5.64 -0.26
CA THR A 115 -7.34 -4.70 0.44
C THR A 115 -8.14 -3.50 0.90
N THR A 116 -8.01 -3.15 2.18
CA THR A 116 -8.64 -1.97 2.76
C THR A 116 -7.53 -1.07 3.31
N VAL A 117 -7.54 0.19 2.90
CA VAL A 117 -6.57 1.17 3.39
C VAL A 117 -7.34 2.31 4.04
N THR A 118 -7.00 2.61 5.29
CA THR A 118 -7.60 3.75 5.99
C THR A 118 -6.54 4.80 6.26
N PHE A 119 -6.96 6.06 6.23
CA PHE A 119 -6.10 7.22 6.42
C PHE A 119 -6.67 8.05 7.55
N GLU A 120 -5.92 8.19 8.63
CA GLU A 120 -6.40 8.95 9.79
C GLU A 120 -5.39 10.01 10.14
N GLU A 121 -5.78 11.27 10.00
CA GLU A 121 -4.87 12.39 10.23
C GLU A 121 -4.94 12.90 11.66
N THR A 122 -3.75 13.15 12.23
CA THR A 122 -3.63 13.77 13.54
C THR A 122 -2.41 14.70 13.52
N ASP A 123 -2.63 15.97 13.76
CA ASP A 123 -1.54 16.96 13.82
C ASP A 123 -0.68 16.98 12.55
N GLY A 124 -1.32 16.91 11.40
CA GLY A 124 -0.62 16.99 10.12
C GLY A 124 0.09 15.72 9.71
N ARG A 125 -0.09 14.65 10.45
CA ARG A 125 0.48 13.35 10.13
C ARG A 125 -0.64 12.35 9.92
N THR A 126 -0.39 11.34 9.12
CA THR A 126 -1.42 10.36 8.76
C THR A 126 -1.03 8.97 9.22
N LEU A 127 -1.89 8.37 10.01
CA LEU A 127 -1.76 6.95 10.35
C LEU A 127 -2.44 6.17 9.22
N LEU A 128 -1.66 5.39 8.52
CA LEU A 128 -2.17 4.55 7.43
C LEU A 128 -2.21 3.11 7.91
N VAL A 129 -3.37 2.48 7.76
CA VAL A 129 -3.53 1.07 8.09
C VAL A 129 -4.02 0.35 6.85
N MET A 130 -3.24 -0.61 6.36
CA MET A 130 -3.60 -1.41 5.21
C MET A 130 -3.88 -2.83 5.67
N ARG A 131 -5.07 -3.31 5.37
CA ARG A 131 -5.48 -4.67 5.74
C ARG A 131 -5.70 -5.47 4.47
N GLU A 132 -5.06 -6.62 4.40
CA GLU A 132 -5.25 -7.51 3.27
C GLU A 132 -5.88 -8.79 3.76
N LEU A 133 -7.11 -9.03 3.33
CA LEU A 133 -7.86 -10.22 3.71
C LEU A 133 -7.79 -11.21 2.57
N TYR A 134 -7.16 -12.34 2.82
CA TYR A 134 -6.98 -13.39 1.81
C TYR A 134 -8.12 -14.39 1.86
N PRO A 135 -8.37 -15.11 0.77
CA PRO A 135 -9.49 -16.07 0.73
C PRO A 135 -9.25 -17.29 1.61
N SER A 136 -7.99 -17.58 1.94
CA SER A 136 -7.66 -18.75 2.74
C SER A 136 -6.35 -18.54 3.47
N LYS A 137 -6.11 -19.39 4.48
CA LYS A 137 -4.85 -19.41 5.18
C LYS A 137 -3.70 -19.73 4.21
N GLU A 138 -3.93 -20.66 3.31
CA GLU A 138 -2.92 -21.08 2.34
C GLU A 138 -2.53 -19.93 1.42
N ALA A 139 -3.49 -19.11 1.03
CA ALA A 139 -3.21 -17.96 0.17
C ALA A 139 -2.32 -16.94 0.90
N LEU A 140 -2.61 -16.68 2.16
CA LEU A 140 -1.79 -15.77 2.94
C LEU A 140 -0.40 -16.36 3.19
N ASP A 141 -0.32 -17.64 3.50
CA ASP A 141 0.97 -18.29 3.71
C ASP A 141 1.85 -18.19 2.47
N ALA A 142 1.25 -18.33 1.29
CA ALA A 142 2.01 -18.26 0.03
C ALA A 142 2.52 -16.84 -0.25
N ALA A 143 1.74 -15.82 0.09
CA ALA A 143 2.05 -14.43 -0.25
C ALA A 143 2.79 -13.70 0.87
N GLY A 144 2.58 -14.12 2.12
CA GLY A 144 2.84 -13.28 3.29
C GLY A 144 4.22 -12.67 3.40
N THR A 145 5.27 -13.48 3.33
CA THR A 145 6.62 -12.96 3.56
C THR A 145 7.06 -12.01 2.45
N GLY A 146 6.84 -12.41 1.20
CA GLY A 146 7.21 -11.56 0.07
C GLY A 146 6.41 -10.28 0.04
N ALA A 147 5.11 -10.36 0.31
CA ALA A 147 4.26 -9.17 0.34
C ALA A 147 4.69 -8.23 1.45
N ALA A 148 5.05 -8.76 2.61
CA ALA A 148 5.47 -7.93 3.74
C ALA A 148 6.76 -7.18 3.40
N ASP A 149 7.75 -7.87 2.85
CA ASP A 149 9.02 -7.25 2.51
C ASP A 149 8.84 -6.18 1.43
N ALA A 150 8.03 -6.46 0.42
CA ALA A 150 7.78 -5.50 -0.64
C ALA A 150 7.09 -4.25 -0.09
N THR A 151 6.14 -4.43 0.82
CA THR A 151 5.41 -3.30 1.39
C THR A 151 6.33 -2.40 2.22
N VAL A 152 7.25 -2.98 2.97
CA VAL A 152 8.21 -2.17 3.73
C VAL A 152 8.98 -1.26 2.79
N GLU A 153 9.45 -1.80 1.68
CA GLU A 153 10.22 -1.02 0.73
C GLU A 153 9.36 0.03 0.01
N THR A 154 8.16 -0.34 -0.46
CA THR A 154 7.34 0.62 -1.19
C THR A 154 6.85 1.74 -0.26
N PHE A 155 6.61 1.45 1.01
CA PHE A 155 6.22 2.50 1.93
C PHE A 155 7.37 3.46 2.23
N ALA A 156 8.62 2.98 2.20
CA ALA A 156 9.76 3.89 2.30
C ALA A 156 9.84 4.77 1.05
N GLN A 157 9.54 4.22 -0.11
CA GLN A 157 9.51 5.00 -1.35
C GLN A 157 8.37 6.04 -1.33
N LEU A 158 7.22 5.65 -0.76
CA LEU A 158 6.12 6.59 -0.59
C LEU A 158 6.51 7.74 0.33
N ASP A 159 7.20 7.43 1.41
CA ASP A 159 7.65 8.46 2.34
C ASP A 159 8.55 9.49 1.63
N GLU A 160 9.47 9.02 0.79
CA GLU A 160 10.33 9.92 0.03
C GLU A 160 9.52 10.79 -0.93
N LEU A 161 8.53 10.21 -1.59
CA LEU A 161 7.68 10.99 -2.48
C LEU A 161 6.91 12.06 -1.71
N LEU A 162 6.40 11.73 -0.53
CA LEU A 162 5.65 12.68 0.26
C LEU A 162 6.50 13.86 0.70
N VAL A 163 7.77 13.61 1.00
CA VAL A 163 8.69 14.71 1.32
C VAL A 163 8.82 15.64 0.13
N THR A 164 8.97 15.09 -1.07
CA THR A 164 9.06 15.89 -2.28
C THR A 164 7.79 16.70 -2.53
N LEU A 165 6.63 16.09 -2.36
CA LEU A 165 5.36 16.78 -2.57
C LEU A 165 5.16 17.89 -1.54
N GLY A 166 5.55 17.64 -0.31
CA GLY A 166 5.47 18.66 0.73
C GLY A 166 6.35 19.86 0.46
N ALA A 167 7.52 19.62 -0.11
CA ALA A 167 8.46 20.69 -0.41
C ALA A 167 7.98 21.61 -1.52
N ARG A 168 7.01 21.14 -2.34
CA ARG A 168 6.47 21.94 -3.44
C ARG A 168 5.35 22.86 -3.02
N ARG A 169 4.92 22.81 -1.78
CA ARG A 169 3.77 23.58 -1.30
C ARG A 169 4.17 24.93 -0.78
#